data_d2c93d32d6118af4476a2989d7387f73
#
_entry.id   d2c93d32d6118af4476a2989d7387f73
#
_cell.length_a   1.000
_cell.length_b   1.000
_cell.length_c   1.000
_cell.angle_alpha   90.00
_cell.angle_beta   90.00
_cell.angle_gamma   90.00
#
_symmetry.space_group_name_H-M   'P 1'
#
loop_
_entity.id
_entity.type
_entity.pdbx_description
1 polymer ?
#
loop_
_entity_poly.entity_id
_entity_poly.type
_entity_poly.pdbx_seq_one_letter_code
_entity_poly.pdbx_strand_id
1 'polypeptide(L)'
;MNEGIIMAVVTLVTNTITYFVTNKYKRKKESFEVIKESSDYYLNTNNALLKEIEERSKQIIELNGRIIILEEENKSLQAQLEATKKICEDNAKTINELKLLVESLKHLSKL
;
A
#
# COMPACT_ATOMS: atom_id res chain seq x y z
N MET A 1 -69.92 -18.40 -40.15
CA MET A 1 -68.92 -17.39 -39.83
C MET A 1 -68.06 -17.16 -41.05
N ASN A 2 -67.77 -15.95 -41.40
CA ASN A 2 -67.03 -15.63 -42.59
C ASN A 2 -65.55 -15.98 -42.36
N GLU A 3 -64.93 -16.70 -43.30
CA GLU A 3 -63.52 -17.09 -43.24
C GLU A 3 -62.56 -15.88 -43.08
N GLY A 4 -62.91 -14.75 -43.70
CA GLY A 4 -62.16 -13.51 -43.58
C GLY A 4 -62.10 -12.96 -42.16
N ILE A 5 -63.15 -13.11 -41.37
CA ILE A 5 -63.19 -12.67 -39.97
C ILE A 5 -62.36 -13.62 -39.12
N ILE A 6 -62.41 -14.90 -39.36
CA ILE A 6 -61.63 -15.92 -38.66
C ILE A 6 -60.11 -15.65 -38.88
N MET A 7 -59.74 -15.42 -40.13
CA MET A 7 -58.32 -15.09 -40.46
C MET A 7 -57.83 -13.80 -39.79
N ALA A 8 -58.67 -12.76 -39.76
CA ALA A 8 -58.38 -11.51 -39.12
C ALA A 8 -58.17 -11.69 -37.61
N VAL A 9 -59.00 -12.46 -36.93
CA VAL A 9 -58.88 -12.76 -35.50
C VAL A 9 -57.61 -13.57 -35.20
N VAL A 10 -57.34 -14.59 -36.00
CA VAL A 10 -56.14 -15.42 -35.84
C VAL A 10 -54.86 -14.58 -36.01
N THR A 11 -54.82 -13.72 -37.02
CA THR A 11 -53.72 -12.84 -37.28
C THR A 11 -53.49 -11.86 -36.11
N LEU A 12 -54.56 -11.25 -35.59
CA LEU A 12 -54.47 -10.34 -34.45
C LEU A 12 -53.96 -11.04 -33.20
N VAL A 13 -54.47 -12.22 -32.88
CA VAL A 13 -54.03 -13.01 -31.72
C VAL A 13 -52.56 -13.41 -31.86
N THR A 14 -52.15 -13.88 -33.02
CA THR A 14 -50.78 -14.28 -33.31
C THR A 14 -49.80 -13.11 -33.16
N ASN A 15 -50.13 -11.95 -33.70
CA ASN A 15 -49.32 -10.74 -33.60
C ASN A 15 -49.19 -10.27 -32.14
N THR A 16 -50.28 -10.33 -31.37
CA THR A 16 -50.28 -9.97 -29.96
C THR A 16 -49.37 -10.89 -29.14
N ILE A 17 -49.48 -12.19 -29.34
CA ILE A 17 -48.65 -13.20 -28.67
C ILE A 17 -47.18 -12.99 -29.04
N THR A 18 -46.86 -12.81 -30.30
CA THR A 18 -45.51 -12.57 -30.80
C THR A 18 -44.91 -11.30 -30.14
N TYR A 19 -45.70 -10.23 -30.10
CA TYR A 19 -45.26 -8.99 -29.44
C TYR A 19 -44.91 -9.20 -27.96
N PHE A 20 -45.77 -9.85 -27.19
CA PHE A 20 -45.54 -10.12 -25.78
C PHE A 20 -44.32 -11.01 -25.55
N VAL A 21 -44.16 -12.07 -26.32
CA VAL A 21 -43.05 -13.00 -26.22
C VAL A 21 -41.73 -12.29 -26.56
N THR A 22 -41.69 -11.54 -27.65
CA THR A 22 -40.51 -10.80 -28.09
C THR A 22 -40.13 -9.73 -27.07
N ASN A 23 -41.09 -8.98 -26.55
CA ASN A 23 -40.85 -7.95 -25.56
C ASN A 23 -40.34 -8.53 -24.23
N LYS A 24 -40.90 -9.66 -23.77
CA LYS A 24 -40.43 -10.35 -22.58
C LYS A 24 -38.98 -10.86 -22.74
N TYR A 25 -38.66 -11.43 -23.89
CA TYR A 25 -37.33 -11.90 -24.21
C TYR A 25 -36.31 -10.72 -24.21
N LYS A 26 -36.66 -9.62 -24.85
CA LYS A 26 -35.84 -8.41 -24.91
C LYS A 26 -35.54 -7.84 -23.51
N ARG A 27 -36.56 -7.77 -22.64
CA ARG A 27 -36.40 -7.31 -21.26
C ARG A 27 -35.45 -8.20 -20.45
N LYS A 28 -35.58 -9.53 -20.60
CA LYS A 28 -34.68 -10.48 -19.94
C LYS A 28 -33.23 -10.33 -20.41
N LYS A 29 -33.03 -10.13 -21.71
CA LYS A 29 -31.71 -9.93 -22.30
C LYS A 29 -31.07 -8.64 -21.80
N GLU A 30 -31.79 -7.53 -21.79
CA GLU A 30 -31.32 -6.24 -21.29
C GLU A 30 -30.96 -6.34 -19.79
N SER A 31 -31.78 -6.95 -18.98
CA SER A 31 -31.53 -7.19 -17.56
C SER A 31 -30.29 -8.03 -17.33
N PHE A 32 -30.09 -9.08 -18.12
CA PHE A 32 -28.91 -9.93 -18.05
C PHE A 32 -27.63 -9.16 -18.42
N GLU A 33 -27.67 -8.34 -19.46
CA GLU A 33 -26.54 -7.49 -19.87
C GLU A 33 -26.16 -6.49 -18.79
N VAL A 34 -27.12 -5.84 -18.15
CA VAL A 34 -26.88 -4.91 -17.04
C VAL A 34 -26.22 -5.62 -15.86
N ILE A 35 -26.69 -6.79 -15.49
CA ILE A 35 -26.12 -7.60 -14.41
C ILE A 35 -24.67 -8.00 -14.76
N LYS A 36 -24.43 -8.42 -15.99
CA LYS A 36 -23.11 -8.79 -16.47
C LYS A 36 -22.14 -7.61 -16.43
N GLU A 37 -22.55 -6.45 -16.92
CA GLU A 37 -21.73 -5.23 -16.87
C GLU A 37 -21.40 -4.81 -15.44
N SER A 38 -22.38 -4.84 -14.54
CA SER A 38 -22.17 -4.58 -13.12
C SER A 38 -21.19 -5.56 -12.49
N SER A 39 -21.36 -6.85 -12.78
CA SER A 39 -20.49 -7.91 -12.28
C SER A 39 -19.05 -7.73 -12.77
N ASP A 40 -18.87 -7.44 -14.06
CA ASP A 40 -17.55 -7.18 -14.64
C ASP A 40 -16.89 -5.94 -14.02
N TYR A 41 -17.66 -4.89 -13.79
CA TYR A 41 -17.19 -3.68 -13.12
C TYR A 41 -16.68 -3.98 -11.69
N TYR A 42 -17.45 -4.69 -10.89
CA TYR A 42 -17.05 -5.07 -9.53
C TYR A 42 -15.84 -5.99 -9.54
N LEU A 43 -15.77 -6.94 -10.45
CA LEU A 43 -14.64 -7.85 -10.57
C LEU A 43 -13.36 -7.08 -10.92
N ASN A 44 -13.41 -6.19 -11.90
CA ASN A 44 -12.29 -5.38 -12.30
C ASN A 44 -11.82 -4.44 -11.19
N THR A 45 -12.77 -3.82 -10.47
CA THR A 45 -12.47 -2.96 -9.31
C THR A 45 -11.82 -3.75 -8.19
N ASN A 46 -12.35 -4.94 -7.87
CA ASN A 46 -11.76 -5.80 -6.84
C ASN A 46 -10.36 -6.26 -7.21
N ASN A 47 -10.11 -6.63 -8.46
CA ASN A 47 -8.79 -7.02 -8.94
C ASN A 47 -7.79 -5.87 -8.85
N ALA A 48 -8.21 -4.65 -9.19
CA ALA A 48 -7.38 -3.45 -9.05
C ALA A 48 -7.03 -3.16 -7.58
N LEU A 49 -8.01 -3.29 -6.68
CA LEU A 49 -7.81 -3.12 -5.23
C LEU A 49 -6.87 -4.18 -4.66
N LEU A 50 -7.03 -5.44 -5.06
CA LEU A 50 -6.15 -6.53 -4.62
C LEU A 50 -4.71 -6.30 -5.07
N LYS A 51 -4.51 -5.82 -6.30
CA LYS A 51 -3.19 -5.48 -6.81
C LYS A 51 -2.56 -4.33 -6.03
N GLU A 52 -3.33 -3.31 -5.69
CA GLU A 52 -2.87 -2.19 -4.87
C GLU A 52 -2.49 -2.65 -3.46
N ILE A 53 -3.29 -3.51 -2.83
CA ILE A 53 -2.99 -4.11 -1.53
C ILE A 53 -1.69 -4.90 -1.59
N GLU A 54 -1.48 -5.70 -2.62
CA GLU A 54 -0.25 -6.46 -2.82
C GLU A 54 0.97 -5.56 -2.94
N GLU A 55 0.90 -4.49 -3.73
CA GLU A 55 1.97 -3.51 -3.89
C GLU A 55 2.29 -2.81 -2.56
N ARG A 56 1.26 -2.40 -1.82
CA ARG A 56 1.44 -1.77 -0.49
C ARG A 56 2.03 -2.74 0.52
N SER A 57 1.64 -4.00 0.48
CA SER A 57 2.22 -5.04 1.35
C SER A 57 3.71 -5.20 1.08
N LYS A 58 4.14 -5.21 -0.16
CA LYS A 58 5.56 -5.25 -0.55
C LYS A 58 6.32 -4.03 -0.03
N GLN A 59 5.73 -2.84 -0.15
CA GLN A 59 6.32 -1.61 0.38
C GLN A 59 6.48 -1.64 1.90
N ILE A 60 5.48 -2.16 2.61
CA ILE A 60 5.54 -2.31 4.07
C ILE A 60 6.66 -3.26 4.49
N ILE A 61 6.82 -4.39 3.81
CA ILE A 61 7.90 -5.35 4.08
C ILE A 61 9.26 -4.69 3.84
N GLU A 62 9.42 -3.95 2.75
CA GLU A 62 10.64 -3.22 2.44
C GLU A 62 10.96 -2.17 3.50
N LEU A 63 9.97 -1.36 3.89
CA LEU A 63 10.13 -0.35 4.92
C LEU A 63 10.49 -0.96 6.29
N ASN A 64 9.87 -2.06 6.66
CA ASN A 64 10.22 -2.78 7.87
C ASN A 64 11.67 -3.28 7.85
N GLY A 65 12.12 -3.78 6.70
CA GLY A 65 13.53 -4.16 6.52
C GLY A 65 14.48 -2.98 6.71
N ARG A 66 14.15 -1.81 6.18
CA ARG A 66 14.93 -0.58 6.35
C ARG A 66 14.94 -0.11 7.81
N ILE A 67 13.82 -0.21 8.50
CA ILE A 67 13.72 0.15 9.92
C ILE A 67 14.67 -0.72 10.75
N ILE A 68 14.71 -2.02 10.51
CA ILE A 68 15.61 -2.95 11.22
C ILE A 68 17.06 -2.56 11.00
N ILE A 69 17.44 -2.28 9.75
CA ILE A 69 18.81 -1.85 9.40
C ILE A 69 19.16 -0.53 10.11
N LEU A 70 18.26 0.45 10.08
CA LEU A 70 18.47 1.75 10.74
C LEU A 70 18.58 1.62 12.26
N GLU A 71 17.81 0.72 12.88
CA GLU A 71 17.91 0.43 14.31
C GLU A 71 19.29 -0.15 14.67
N GLU A 72 19.81 -1.07 13.86
CA GLU A 72 21.13 -1.63 14.05
C GLU A 72 22.23 -0.58 13.86
N GLU A 73 22.13 0.23 12.82
CA GLU A 73 23.05 1.35 12.59
C GLU A 73 23.02 2.35 13.74
N ASN A 74 21.83 2.66 14.25
CA ASN A 74 21.67 3.53 15.41
C ASN A 74 22.37 2.98 16.65
N LYS A 75 22.21 1.70 16.95
CA LYS A 75 22.89 1.05 18.07
C LYS A 75 24.41 1.11 17.91
N SER A 76 24.89 0.85 16.68
CA SER A 76 26.32 0.93 16.36
C SER A 76 26.86 2.34 16.56
N LEU A 77 26.14 3.36 16.08
CA LEU A 77 26.53 4.76 16.24
C LEU A 77 26.52 5.21 17.70
N GLN A 78 25.55 4.77 18.49
CA GLN A 78 25.50 5.04 19.92
C GLN A 78 26.73 4.44 20.65
N ALA A 79 27.06 3.20 20.30
CA ALA A 79 28.26 2.56 20.88
C ALA A 79 29.53 3.30 20.48
N GLN A 80 29.68 3.73 19.24
CA GLN A 80 30.82 4.54 18.78
C GLN A 80 30.86 5.89 19.47
N LEU A 81 29.72 6.53 19.68
CA LEU A 81 29.64 7.81 20.38
C LEU A 81 30.08 7.68 21.83
N GLU A 82 29.63 6.66 22.54
CA GLU A 82 30.05 6.40 23.92
C GLU A 82 31.54 6.10 23.99
N ALA A 83 32.09 5.31 23.10
CA ALA A 83 33.53 5.03 23.03
C ALA A 83 34.35 6.31 22.78
N THR A 84 33.91 7.14 21.83
CA THR A 84 34.53 8.41 21.52
C THR A 84 34.48 9.38 22.70
N LYS A 85 33.34 9.45 23.37
CA LYS A 85 33.14 10.26 24.56
C LYS A 85 34.11 9.86 25.67
N LYS A 86 34.27 8.56 25.90
CA LYS A 86 35.22 8.04 26.88
C LYS A 86 36.67 8.40 26.52
N ILE A 87 37.04 8.28 25.26
CA ILE A 87 38.37 8.70 24.77
C ILE A 87 38.58 10.19 25.01
N CYS A 88 37.61 11.03 24.74
CA CYS A 88 37.68 12.47 25.00
C CYS A 88 37.83 12.78 26.48
N GLU A 89 37.11 12.08 27.36
CA GLU A 89 37.25 12.22 28.81
C GLU A 89 38.65 11.81 29.29
N ASP A 90 39.16 10.68 28.82
CA ASP A 90 40.51 10.21 29.15
C ASP A 90 41.56 11.16 28.64
N ASN A 91 41.42 11.69 27.43
CA ASN A 91 42.32 12.67 26.86
C ASN A 91 42.32 13.98 27.66
N ALA A 92 41.16 14.46 28.08
CA ALA A 92 41.03 15.66 28.91
C ALA A 92 41.76 15.47 30.27
N LYS A 93 41.61 14.30 30.85
CA LYS A 93 42.30 13.92 32.09
C LYS A 93 43.80 13.90 31.90
N THR A 94 44.28 13.29 30.82
CA THR A 94 45.72 13.25 30.49
C THR A 94 46.29 14.65 30.25
N ILE A 95 45.56 15.50 29.54
CA ILE A 95 45.94 16.89 29.31
C ILE A 95 46.08 17.65 30.64
N ASN A 96 45.18 17.47 31.57
CA ASN A 96 45.22 18.07 32.89
C ASN A 96 46.43 17.58 33.67
N GLU A 97 46.72 16.30 33.67
CA GLU A 97 47.88 15.71 34.31
C GLU A 97 49.17 16.28 33.72
N LEU A 98 49.27 16.40 32.39
CA LEU A 98 50.42 17.01 31.71
C LEU A 98 50.59 18.50 32.06
N LYS A 99 49.49 19.25 32.16
CA LYS A 99 49.57 20.65 32.61
C LYS A 99 50.13 20.79 33.99
N LEU A 100 49.69 19.97 34.91
CA LEU A 100 50.23 19.96 36.28
C LEU A 100 51.66 19.59 36.29
N LEU A 101 52.14 18.62 35.51
CA LEU A 101 53.50 18.23 35.37
C LEU A 101 54.38 19.37 34.83
N VAL A 102 53.92 20.04 33.79
CA VAL A 102 54.60 21.21 33.19
C VAL A 102 54.76 22.34 34.21
N GLU A 103 53.70 22.64 34.96
CA GLU A 103 53.74 23.65 36.00
C GLU A 103 54.74 23.28 37.09
N SER A 104 54.79 22.02 37.51
CA SER A 104 55.80 21.53 38.49
C SER A 104 57.22 21.68 37.97
N LEU A 105 57.47 21.35 36.69
CA LEU A 105 58.78 21.51 36.06
C LEU A 105 59.17 22.98 35.94
N LYS A 106 58.24 23.87 35.61
CA LYS A 106 58.52 25.32 35.60
C LYS A 106 58.88 25.83 36.98
N HIS A 107 58.23 25.38 38.01
CA HIS A 107 58.49 25.75 39.38
C HIS A 107 59.90 25.30 39.79
N LEU A 108 60.28 24.05 39.50
CA LEU A 108 61.59 23.53 39.73
C LEU A 108 62.67 24.29 38.96
N SER A 109 62.42 24.69 37.74
CA SER A 109 63.33 25.45 36.90
C SER A 109 63.63 26.87 37.46
N LYS A 110 62.75 27.43 38.27
CA LYS A 110 62.96 28.76 38.93
C LYS A 110 63.71 28.69 40.23
N LEU A 111 63.90 27.53 40.76
CA LEU A 111 64.76 27.32 41.94
C LEU A 111 66.21 27.33 41.53
#